data_3f3b922887dbf0ff69ed37e0a34383fa
#
_entry.id   3f3b922887dbf0ff69ed37e0a34383fa
#
_cell.length_a   1.000
_cell.length_b   1.000
_cell.length_c   1.000
_cell.angle_alpha   90.00
_cell.angle_beta   90.00
_cell.angle_gamma   90.00
#
_symmetry.space_group_name_H-M   'P 1'
#
loop_
_entity.id
_entity.type
_entity.pdbx_description
1 polymer ?
#
loop_
_entity_poly.entity_id
_entity_poly.type
_entity_poly.pdbx_seq_one_letter_code
_entity_poly.pdbx_strand_id
1 'polypeptide(L)'
;MPGRAGHASGHWVNGPRGRISGAVLLVAALSRILEAESDRLSLWIPVLFAGGILIYFGLPDEPRLLTAAALLMAATGIYLAARGTGLGLVVGGAALALAAGFATAKLHTEMARAPVLTKEMRGVHGERLGRAL
;
A
#
# COMPACT_ATOMS: atom_id res chain seq x y z
N MET A 1 58.61 29.67 47.31
CA MET A 1 58.62 28.57 46.34
C MET A 1 57.19 28.47 45.76
N PRO A 2 56.97 28.88 44.55
CA PRO A 2 55.60 28.89 44.01
C PRO A 2 55.22 27.52 43.37
N GLY A 3 54.09 27.00 43.81
CA GLY A 3 53.49 25.81 43.26
C GLY A 3 52.98 26.01 41.86
N ARG A 4 53.34 25.09 41.02
CA ARG A 4 53.04 25.05 39.57
C ARG A 4 51.58 24.63 39.36
N ALA A 5 50.75 25.54 38.89
CA ALA A 5 49.40 25.25 38.43
C ALA A 5 49.43 24.35 37.18
N GLY A 6 48.98 23.13 37.32
CA GLY A 6 48.76 22.22 36.20
C GLY A 6 47.62 22.69 35.30
N HIS A 7 47.96 23.07 34.06
CA HIS A 7 46.99 23.31 33.00
C HIS A 7 46.36 21.98 32.60
N ALA A 8 45.20 21.69 33.13
CA ALA A 8 44.33 20.64 32.56
C ALA A 8 43.75 21.18 31.26
N SER A 9 44.42 20.90 30.15
CA SER A 9 43.85 21.09 28.82
C SER A 9 42.66 20.13 28.64
N GLY A 10 41.47 20.65 28.86
CA GLY A 10 40.23 19.99 28.55
C GLY A 10 40.18 19.67 27.07
N HIS A 11 40.48 18.43 26.76
CA HIS A 11 40.29 17.91 25.41
C HIS A 11 38.76 17.75 25.18
N TRP A 12 38.14 18.78 24.62
CA TRP A 12 36.77 18.71 24.11
C TRP A 12 36.77 17.74 22.95
N VAL A 13 36.46 16.49 23.24
CA VAL A 13 36.11 15.51 22.24
C VAL A 13 34.81 16.01 21.57
N ASN A 14 34.97 16.75 20.49
CA ASN A 14 33.92 16.96 19.54
C ASN A 14 33.59 15.59 18.93
N GLY A 15 32.77 14.80 19.63
CA GLY A 15 32.12 13.66 19.05
C GLY A 15 31.40 14.12 17.80
N PRO A 16 31.33 13.32 16.73
CA PRO A 16 30.57 13.65 15.56
C PRO A 16 29.12 13.87 16.00
N ARG A 17 28.73 15.14 16.15
CA ARG A 17 27.31 15.50 16.17
C ARG A 17 26.77 15.00 14.85
N GLY A 18 26.19 13.78 14.92
CA GLY A 18 25.60 13.16 13.75
C GLY A 18 24.78 14.23 13.04
N ARG A 19 25.12 14.49 11.81
CA ARG A 19 24.26 15.18 10.86
C ARG A 19 22.99 14.37 10.87
N ILE A 20 22.06 14.77 11.74
CA ILE A 20 20.68 14.31 11.64
C ILE A 20 20.26 14.82 10.29
N SER A 21 20.24 13.92 9.33
CA SER A 21 19.94 14.26 7.96
C SER A 21 18.63 15.01 7.97
N GLY A 22 18.53 16.14 7.23
CA GLY A 22 17.28 16.91 7.14
C GLY A 22 16.08 16.02 6.81
N ALA A 23 16.33 14.89 6.13
CA ALA A 23 15.36 13.86 5.89
C ALA A 23 14.76 13.24 7.18
N VAL A 24 15.58 12.99 8.20
CA VAL A 24 15.10 12.44 9.50
C VAL A 24 14.24 13.45 10.24
N LEU A 25 14.60 14.73 10.20
CA LEU A 25 13.79 15.80 10.78
C LEU A 25 12.47 16.00 10.02
N LEU A 26 12.50 15.92 8.70
CA LEU A 26 11.31 15.97 7.86
C LEU A 26 10.36 14.79 8.15
N VAL A 27 10.90 13.59 8.23
CA VAL A 27 10.12 12.39 8.56
C VAL A 27 9.51 12.50 9.96
N ALA A 28 10.30 12.97 10.95
CA ALA A 28 9.80 13.17 12.30
C ALA A 28 8.74 14.28 12.41
N ALA A 29 8.85 15.35 11.61
CA ALA A 29 7.84 16.40 11.56
C ALA A 29 6.55 15.93 10.87
N LEU A 30 6.69 15.20 9.76
CA LEU A 30 5.57 14.59 9.04
C LEU A 30 4.82 13.56 9.90
N SER A 31 5.54 12.70 10.64
CA SER A 31 4.88 11.72 11.50
C SER A 31 4.06 12.38 12.59
N ARG A 32 4.53 13.49 13.20
CA ARG A 32 3.77 14.25 14.21
C ARG A 32 2.51 14.89 13.64
N ILE A 33 2.58 15.44 12.43
CA ILE A 33 1.41 16.03 11.75
C ILE A 33 0.39 14.93 11.43
N LEU A 34 0.85 13.79 10.94
CA LEU A 34 -0.01 12.66 10.61
C LEU A 34 -0.64 12.01 11.83
N GLU A 35 0.08 11.93 12.96
CA GLU A 35 -0.46 11.44 14.23
C GLU A 35 -1.55 12.38 14.77
N ALA A 36 -1.39 13.69 14.64
CA ALA A 36 -2.39 14.68 15.05
C ALA A 36 -3.66 14.64 14.18
N GLU A 37 -3.56 14.14 12.97
CA GLU A 37 -4.65 14.10 11.99
C GLU A 37 -5.17 12.68 11.70
N SER A 38 -4.76 11.70 12.53
CA SER A 38 -5.10 10.28 12.36
C SER A 38 -6.60 10.00 12.24
N ASP A 39 -7.44 10.79 12.94
CA ASP A 39 -8.90 10.67 12.85
C ASP A 39 -9.44 11.05 11.46
N ARG A 40 -8.78 11.99 10.77
CA ARG A 40 -9.14 12.38 9.40
C ARG A 40 -8.60 11.39 8.36
N LEU A 41 -7.50 10.71 8.66
CA LEU A 41 -6.90 9.74 7.75
C LEU A 41 -7.80 8.52 7.52
N SER A 42 -8.65 8.17 8.49
CA SER A 42 -9.61 7.07 8.31
C SER A 42 -10.63 7.37 7.21
N LEU A 43 -10.95 8.65 6.97
CA LEU A 43 -11.83 9.09 5.88
C LEU A 43 -11.21 8.89 4.49
N TRP A 44 -9.88 8.80 4.40
CA TRP A 44 -9.18 8.58 3.13
C TRP A 44 -9.12 7.11 2.73
N ILE A 45 -9.37 6.18 3.66
CA ILE A 45 -9.37 4.73 3.36
C ILE A 45 -10.36 4.39 2.24
N PRO A 46 -11.64 4.82 2.28
CA PRO A 46 -12.58 4.56 1.18
C PRO A 46 -12.15 5.20 -0.14
N VAL A 47 -11.54 6.40 -0.07
CA VAL A 47 -11.05 7.11 -1.26
C VAL A 47 -9.89 6.35 -1.90
N LEU A 48 -8.95 5.89 -1.10
CA LEU A 48 -7.81 5.09 -1.57
C LEU A 48 -8.27 3.73 -2.11
N PHE A 49 -9.21 3.10 -1.44
CA PHE A 49 -9.82 1.85 -1.92
C PHE A 49 -10.51 2.04 -3.29
N ALA A 50 -11.31 3.09 -3.45
CA ALA A 50 -11.90 3.45 -4.73
C ALA A 50 -10.84 3.78 -5.79
N GLY A 51 -9.76 4.46 -5.39
CA GLY A 51 -8.58 4.71 -6.24
C GLY A 51 -7.96 3.43 -6.76
N GLY A 52 -7.83 2.40 -5.93
CA GLY A 52 -7.35 1.07 -6.33
C GLY A 52 -8.23 0.42 -7.40
N ILE A 53 -9.55 0.54 -7.27
CA ILE A 53 -10.52 0.07 -8.27
C ILE A 53 -10.36 0.84 -9.58
N LEU A 54 -10.23 2.16 -9.51
CA LEU A 54 -10.05 3.01 -10.70
C LEU A 54 -8.74 2.70 -11.43
N ILE A 55 -7.66 2.45 -10.71
CA ILE A 55 -6.38 2.02 -11.29
C ILE A 55 -6.57 0.71 -12.06
N TYR A 56 -7.27 -0.26 -11.49
CA TYR A 56 -7.56 -1.54 -12.17
C TYR A 56 -8.26 -1.32 -13.52
N PHE A 57 -9.32 -0.51 -13.54
CA PHE A 57 -10.07 -0.24 -14.77
C PHE A 57 -9.36 0.70 -15.76
N GLY A 58 -8.36 1.44 -15.30
CA GLY A 58 -7.52 2.30 -16.14
C GLY A 58 -6.39 1.57 -16.85
N LEU A 59 -6.11 0.29 -16.51
CA LEU A 59 -5.08 -0.47 -17.18
C LEU A 59 -5.56 -0.92 -18.57
N PRO A 60 -4.72 -0.73 -19.62
CA PRO A 60 -5.08 -1.15 -20.98
C PRO A 60 -5.12 -2.68 -21.14
N ASP A 61 -4.32 -3.39 -20.35
CA ASP A 61 -4.26 -4.85 -20.34
C ASP A 61 -4.78 -5.40 -19.02
N GLU A 62 -5.50 -6.54 -19.08
CA GLU A 62 -5.99 -7.19 -17.89
C GLU A 62 -4.86 -7.81 -17.07
N PRO A 63 -4.60 -7.32 -15.85
CA PRO A 63 -3.57 -7.90 -15.01
C PRO A 63 -3.94 -9.33 -14.63
N ARG A 64 -2.94 -10.20 -14.61
CA ARG A 64 -3.12 -11.58 -14.15
C ARG A 64 -3.53 -11.58 -12.67
N LEU A 65 -4.32 -12.58 -12.25
CA LEU A 65 -4.71 -12.73 -10.84
C LEU A 65 -3.50 -12.76 -9.90
N LEU A 66 -2.40 -13.35 -10.35
CA LEU A 66 -1.13 -13.39 -9.62
C LEU A 66 -0.55 -11.99 -9.35
N THR A 67 -0.75 -11.04 -10.25
CA THR A 67 -0.29 -9.65 -10.06
C THR A 67 -1.07 -8.97 -8.94
N ALA A 68 -2.39 -9.15 -8.91
CA ALA A 68 -3.22 -8.61 -7.84
C ALA A 68 -2.86 -9.24 -6.47
N ALA A 69 -2.66 -10.55 -6.43
CA ALA A 69 -2.22 -11.26 -5.24
C ALA A 69 -0.84 -10.79 -4.76
N ALA A 70 0.13 -10.64 -5.68
CA ALA A 70 1.47 -10.15 -5.37
C ALA A 70 1.46 -8.72 -4.83
N LEU A 71 0.67 -7.82 -5.40
CA LEU A 71 0.50 -6.45 -4.91
C LEU A 71 -0.09 -6.44 -3.50
N LEU A 72 -1.12 -7.23 -3.24
CA LEU A 72 -1.75 -7.32 -1.94
C LEU A 72 -0.77 -7.88 -0.88
N MET A 73 -0.02 -8.92 -1.23
CA MET A 73 1.02 -9.51 -0.36
C MET A 73 2.13 -8.49 -0.06
N ALA A 74 2.61 -7.78 -1.07
CA ALA A 74 3.65 -6.75 -0.91
C ALA A 74 3.15 -5.60 -0.02
N ALA A 75 1.94 -5.09 -0.26
CA ALA A 75 1.35 -4.03 0.54
C ALA A 75 1.15 -4.47 2.00
N THR A 76 0.70 -5.71 2.22
CA THR A 76 0.56 -6.29 3.57
C THR A 76 1.93 -6.41 4.26
N GLY A 77 2.94 -6.87 3.54
CA GLY A 77 4.32 -6.97 4.06
C GLY A 77 4.87 -5.59 4.46
N ILE A 78 4.70 -4.58 3.63
CA ILE A 78 5.11 -3.20 3.93
C ILE A 78 4.36 -2.67 5.15
N TYR A 79 3.05 -2.87 5.22
CA TYR A 79 2.24 -2.44 6.38
C TYR A 79 2.73 -3.10 7.67
N LEU A 80 2.95 -4.41 7.67
CA LEU A 80 3.42 -5.15 8.85
C LEU A 80 4.83 -4.73 9.28
N ALA A 81 5.74 -4.49 8.32
CA ALA A 81 7.09 -4.05 8.59
C ALA A 81 7.16 -2.62 9.14
N ALA A 82 6.29 -1.74 8.64
CA ALA A 82 6.30 -0.32 8.96
C ALA A 82 5.36 0.08 10.12
N ARG A 83 4.54 -0.84 10.63
CA ARG A 83 3.53 -0.56 11.68
C ARG A 83 4.10 -0.04 13.01
N GLY A 84 5.41 -0.14 13.21
CA GLY A 84 6.10 0.39 14.40
C GLY A 84 6.31 1.91 14.38
N THR A 85 5.98 2.59 13.27
CA THR A 85 6.12 4.04 13.12
C THR A 85 4.79 4.65 12.68
N GLY A 86 4.45 5.85 13.20
CA GLY A 86 3.22 6.55 12.80
C GLY A 86 3.11 6.77 11.30
N LEU A 87 4.20 7.20 10.65
CA LEU A 87 4.26 7.35 9.19
C LEU A 87 4.07 6.01 8.47
N GLY A 88 4.66 4.94 8.99
CA GLY A 88 4.54 3.60 8.43
C GLY A 88 3.11 3.06 8.47
N LEU A 89 2.37 3.35 9.53
CA LEU A 89 0.95 3.02 9.61
C LEU A 89 0.13 3.71 8.52
N VAL A 90 0.37 4.99 8.30
CA VAL A 90 -0.37 5.77 7.30
C VAL A 90 -0.04 5.32 5.89
N VAL A 91 1.26 5.27 5.54
CA VAL A 91 1.70 4.89 4.19
C VAL A 91 1.38 3.42 3.91
N GLY A 92 1.63 2.54 4.87
CA GLY A 92 1.33 1.12 4.74
C GLY A 92 -0.19 0.86 4.66
N GLY A 93 -0.98 1.57 5.45
CA GLY A 93 -2.44 1.50 5.41
C GLY A 93 -3.01 2.01 4.07
N ALA A 94 -2.46 3.10 3.55
CA ALA A 94 -2.83 3.65 2.24
C ALA A 94 -2.51 2.65 1.11
N ALA A 95 -1.31 2.09 1.12
CA ALA A 95 -0.90 1.07 0.14
C ALA A 95 -1.79 -0.19 0.22
N LEU A 96 -2.13 -0.61 1.44
CA LEU A 96 -3.01 -1.76 1.65
C LEU A 96 -4.43 -1.49 1.16
N ALA A 97 -4.99 -0.29 1.40
CA ALA A 97 -6.31 0.09 0.91
C ALA A 97 -6.38 0.12 -0.62
N LEU A 98 -5.36 0.69 -1.29
CA LEU A 98 -5.23 0.68 -2.74
C LEU A 98 -5.14 -0.75 -3.30
N ALA A 99 -4.28 -1.58 -2.73
CA ALA A 99 -4.09 -2.97 -3.16
C ALA A 99 -5.36 -3.80 -2.94
N ALA A 100 -6.08 -3.58 -1.84
CA ALA A 100 -7.35 -4.25 -1.57
C ALA A 100 -8.43 -3.85 -2.58
N GLY A 101 -8.55 -2.55 -2.92
CA GLY A 101 -9.47 -2.08 -3.97
C GLY A 101 -9.18 -2.70 -5.33
N PHE A 102 -7.91 -2.72 -5.72
CA PHE A 102 -7.47 -3.35 -6.96
C PHE A 102 -7.79 -4.86 -7.00
N ALA A 103 -7.48 -5.58 -5.92
CA ALA A 103 -7.74 -7.02 -5.81
C ALA A 103 -9.25 -7.33 -5.85
N THR A 104 -10.08 -6.51 -5.19
CA THR A 104 -11.53 -6.65 -5.20
C THR A 104 -12.10 -6.45 -6.60
N ALA A 105 -11.64 -5.45 -7.34
CA ALA A 105 -12.06 -5.22 -8.71
C ALA A 105 -11.72 -6.42 -9.61
N LYS A 106 -10.51 -6.96 -9.49
CA LYS A 106 -10.09 -8.16 -10.23
C LYS A 106 -10.95 -9.38 -9.88
N LEU A 107 -11.19 -9.62 -8.61
CA LEU A 107 -11.98 -10.75 -8.15
C LEU A 107 -13.44 -10.68 -8.67
N HIS A 108 -14.06 -9.50 -8.62
CA HIS A 108 -15.39 -9.27 -9.18
C HIS A 108 -15.45 -9.52 -10.69
N THR A 109 -14.43 -9.12 -11.42
CA THR A 109 -14.35 -9.34 -12.88
C THR A 109 -14.25 -10.84 -13.19
N GLU A 110 -13.47 -11.59 -12.44
CA GLU A 110 -13.35 -13.05 -12.62
C GLU A 110 -14.65 -13.77 -12.27
N MET A 111 -15.32 -13.40 -11.18
CA MET A 111 -16.60 -13.99 -10.81
C MET A 111 -17.71 -13.69 -11.83
N ALA A 112 -17.71 -12.51 -12.42
CA ALA A 112 -18.71 -12.14 -13.44
C ALA A 112 -18.51 -12.90 -14.76
N ARG A 113 -17.30 -13.35 -15.06
CA ARG A 113 -16.99 -14.12 -16.28
C ARG A 113 -17.43 -15.59 -16.22
N ALA A 114 -17.59 -16.16 -15.04
CA ALA A 114 -17.83 -17.59 -14.86
C ALA A 114 -19.21 -18.12 -15.33
N PRO A 115 -20.34 -17.37 -15.35
CA PRO A 115 -21.65 -17.99 -15.60
C PRO A 115 -22.20 -17.88 -17.02
N VAL A 116 -21.65 -17.06 -17.92
CA VAL A 116 -22.38 -16.67 -19.15
C VAL A 116 -22.17 -17.64 -20.33
N LEU A 117 -21.06 -18.37 -20.39
CA LEU A 117 -20.73 -19.18 -21.55
C LEU A 117 -21.40 -20.58 -21.61
N THR A 118 -21.94 -21.06 -20.48
CA THR A 118 -22.50 -22.43 -20.45
C THR A 118 -23.97 -22.50 -20.85
N LYS A 119 -24.69 -21.38 -20.81
CA LYS A 119 -26.14 -21.38 -21.05
C LYS A 119 -26.51 -21.15 -22.52
N GLU A 120 -25.71 -20.43 -23.27
CA GLU A 120 -26.01 -20.16 -24.68
C GLU A 120 -25.66 -21.33 -25.62
N MET A 121 -24.62 -22.09 -25.32
CA MET A 121 -24.29 -23.23 -26.18
C MET A 121 -25.26 -24.42 -26.07
N ARG A 122 -26.06 -24.50 -25.02
CA ARG A 122 -27.06 -25.56 -24.86
C ARG A 122 -28.35 -25.30 -25.63
N GLY A 123 -28.66 -24.01 -25.91
CA GLY A 123 -29.86 -23.61 -26.63
C GLY A 123 -29.79 -23.88 -28.14
N VAL A 124 -28.62 -23.67 -28.73
CA VAL A 124 -28.42 -23.74 -30.18
C VAL A 124 -28.38 -25.17 -30.71
N HIS A 125 -27.96 -26.13 -29.90
CA HIS A 125 -27.90 -27.56 -30.32
C HIS A 125 -29.26 -28.27 -30.25
N GLY A 126 -30.17 -27.82 -29.37
CA GLY A 126 -31.49 -28.42 -29.24
C GLY A 126 -32.47 -28.01 -30.34
N GLU A 127 -32.34 -26.81 -30.88
CA GLU A 127 -33.29 -26.25 -31.84
C GLU A 127 -33.03 -26.74 -33.28
N ARG A 128 -31.81 -27.15 -33.61
CA ARG A 128 -31.50 -27.72 -34.92
C ARG A 128 -31.93 -29.17 -35.11
N LEU A 129 -32.01 -29.94 -34.04
CA LEU A 129 -32.45 -31.35 -34.10
C LEU A 129 -33.98 -31.50 -34.17
N GLY A 130 -34.75 -30.52 -33.70
CA GLY A 130 -36.21 -30.54 -33.75
C GLY A 130 -36.81 -30.20 -35.11
N ARG A 131 -36.01 -29.68 -36.04
CA ARG A 131 -36.47 -29.23 -37.36
C ARG A 131 -36.17 -30.23 -38.50
N ALA A 132 -35.54 -31.33 -38.22
CA ALA A 132 -35.16 -32.39 -39.20
C ALA A 132 -36.03 -33.64 -39.12
N LEU A 133 -37.10 -33.61 -38.32
CA LEU A 133 -38.16 -34.63 -38.27
C LEU A 133 -39.51 -33.99 -38.68
#